data_ed8b43e0dd33ceb538a8c6c64ce32ce5
#
_entry.id   ed8b43e0dd33ceb538a8c6c64ce32ce5
#
_cell.length_a   1.000
_cell.length_b   1.000
_cell.length_c   1.000
_cell.angle_alpha   90.00
_cell.angle_beta   90.00
_cell.angle_gamma   90.00
#
_symmetry.space_group_name_H-M   'P 1'
#
loop_
_entity.id
_entity.type
_entity.pdbx_description
1 polymer ?
#
loop_
_entity_poly.entity_id
_entity_poly.type
_entity_poly.pdbx_seq_one_letter_code
_entity_poly.pdbx_strand_id
1 'polypeptide(L)'
;MTNFIPAEVDRYVYWIEERERIRRVKEDEKLEPPWTLDPILQEFKFCQVFREDDRTTRWFKEHIREPLRNKPEVLMATVIFRFFNLIETGHTLLDHNLHIEWDRLKAIEEVKKQPKWITGAYIVKTPNRMDKVTGVAECITHIWVERERILKDFSHFKSLSDAWNYLLRFPYIGPFVSYELVSDLRHTYLLENAEDICSWANAGPGAMRGLNRLTGRPLEFCRRSWDWNGEMQALYKWCTENIDLSQFDKPFEMREIEGGLCEFDKYSRILHGQGRTRSVYDYSKKDRPLIEYYGKQ
;
A
#
# COMPACT_ATOMS: atom_id res chain seq x y z
N MET A 1 1.22 2.62 -28.68
CA MET A 1 2.32 2.55 -27.69
C MET A 1 2.24 3.78 -26.82
N THR A 2 2.35 3.63 -25.51
CA THR A 2 2.37 4.77 -24.59
C THR A 2 3.68 5.53 -24.75
N ASN A 3 3.61 6.82 -25.07
CA ASN A 3 4.80 7.65 -25.19
C ASN A 3 5.11 8.27 -23.84
N PHE A 4 6.11 7.75 -23.17
CA PHE A 4 6.64 8.33 -21.95
C PHE A 4 7.68 9.41 -22.26
N ILE A 5 7.74 10.45 -21.42
CA ILE A 5 8.77 11.48 -21.47
C ILE A 5 10.06 10.91 -20.86
N PRO A 6 11.18 10.79 -21.62
CA PRO A 6 12.37 10.13 -21.10
C PRO A 6 12.86 10.70 -19.77
N ALA A 7 12.95 12.01 -19.63
CA ALA A 7 13.42 12.65 -18.39
C ALA A 7 12.50 12.36 -17.17
N GLU A 8 11.21 12.13 -17.37
CA GLU A 8 10.30 11.77 -16.29
C GLU A 8 10.44 10.28 -15.91
N VAL A 9 10.69 9.42 -16.90
CA VAL A 9 10.99 8.00 -16.66
C VAL A 9 12.31 7.87 -15.92
N ASP A 10 13.36 8.58 -16.34
CA ASP A 10 14.66 8.58 -15.63
C ASP A 10 14.49 9.00 -14.17
N ARG A 11 13.65 10.01 -13.91
CA ARG A 11 13.34 10.45 -12.53
C ARG A 11 12.55 9.42 -11.74
N TYR A 12 11.63 8.70 -12.39
CA TYR A 12 10.88 7.61 -11.77
C TYR A 12 11.81 6.45 -11.38
N VAL A 13 12.73 6.08 -12.27
CA VAL A 13 13.74 5.05 -12.01
C VAL A 13 14.65 5.48 -10.86
N TYR A 14 15.18 6.72 -10.92
CA TYR A 14 15.98 7.29 -9.85
C TYR A 14 15.27 7.17 -8.49
N TRP A 15 13.95 7.50 -8.45
CA TRP A 15 13.17 7.40 -7.21
C TRP A 15 13.11 5.94 -6.70
N ILE A 16 12.87 4.97 -7.58
CA ILE A 16 12.83 3.54 -7.23
C ILE A 16 14.18 3.10 -6.64
N GLU A 17 15.26 3.32 -7.40
CA GLU A 17 16.61 2.84 -7.04
C GLU A 17 17.11 3.51 -5.76
N GLU A 18 16.95 4.84 -5.65
CA GLU A 18 17.41 5.58 -4.48
C GLU A 18 16.57 5.23 -3.24
N ARG A 19 15.25 5.03 -3.38
CA ARG A 19 14.40 4.64 -2.26
C ARG A 19 14.74 3.24 -1.75
N GLU A 20 15.03 2.31 -2.64
CA GLU A 20 15.46 0.96 -2.27
C GLU A 20 16.88 0.97 -1.68
N ARG A 21 17.78 1.78 -2.21
CA ARG A 21 19.11 1.98 -1.63
C ARG A 21 19.00 2.50 -0.20
N ILE A 22 18.14 3.49 0.06
CA ILE A 22 17.88 4.01 1.41
C ILE A 22 17.39 2.90 2.33
N ARG A 23 16.50 2.01 1.89
CA ARG A 23 16.03 0.88 2.68
C ARG A 23 17.19 -0.02 3.09
N ARG A 24 18.01 -0.42 2.13
CA ARG A 24 19.17 -1.30 2.38
C ARG A 24 20.15 -0.68 3.37
N VAL A 25 20.55 0.54 3.13
CA VAL A 25 21.51 1.26 4.00
C VAL A 25 20.96 1.39 5.42
N LYS A 26 19.68 1.71 5.57
CA LYS A 26 19.02 1.90 6.86
C LYS A 26 18.73 0.59 7.60
N GLU A 27 18.20 -0.41 6.89
CA GLU A 27 17.60 -1.59 7.53
C GLU A 27 18.52 -2.79 7.51
N ASP A 28 19.27 -3.00 6.43
CA ASP A 28 20.16 -4.16 6.27
C ASP A 28 21.58 -3.82 6.79
N GLU A 29 22.13 -2.69 6.39
CA GLU A 29 23.47 -2.25 6.81
C GLU A 29 23.45 -1.52 8.18
N LYS A 30 22.27 -1.07 8.63
CA LYS A 30 22.05 -0.38 9.92
C LYS A 30 22.91 0.86 10.10
N LEU A 31 23.17 1.59 9.00
CA LEU A 31 23.93 2.82 9.05
C LEU A 31 23.10 3.98 9.60
N GLU A 32 23.78 4.90 10.25
CA GLU A 32 23.16 6.14 10.74
C GLU A 32 22.86 7.10 9.57
N PRO A 33 21.83 7.98 9.71
CA PRO A 33 21.54 9.00 8.71
C PRO A 33 22.69 10.03 8.57
N PRO A 34 22.79 10.74 7.41
CA PRO A 34 21.85 10.71 6.30
C PRO A 34 22.05 9.50 5.38
N TRP A 35 20.94 8.88 4.95
CA TRP A 35 20.98 7.70 4.08
C TRP A 35 21.00 8.05 2.60
N THR A 36 20.83 9.32 2.25
CA THR A 36 20.78 9.86 0.88
C THR A 36 21.28 11.29 0.84
N LEU A 37 21.69 11.75 -0.33
CA LEU A 37 22.00 13.16 -0.58
C LEU A 37 20.77 13.92 -1.12
N ASP A 38 19.69 13.24 -1.45
CA ASP A 38 18.46 13.86 -1.93
C ASP A 38 17.71 14.54 -0.77
N PRO A 39 17.55 15.88 -0.78
CA PRO A 39 16.93 16.60 0.32
C PRO A 39 15.45 16.27 0.50
N ILE A 40 14.72 15.88 -0.57
CA ILE A 40 13.32 15.49 -0.48
C ILE A 40 13.20 14.15 0.24
N LEU A 41 14.04 13.18 -0.12
CA LEU A 41 14.05 11.86 0.52
C LEU A 41 14.64 11.90 1.93
N GLN A 42 15.42 12.92 2.28
CA GLN A 42 15.85 13.18 3.65
C GLN A 42 14.72 13.73 4.53
N GLU A 43 13.94 14.69 4.01
CA GLU A 43 12.93 15.41 4.79
C GLU A 43 11.61 14.65 4.90
N PHE A 44 11.14 14.05 3.79
CA PHE A 44 9.79 13.51 3.70
C PHE A 44 9.76 11.98 3.73
N LYS A 45 8.72 11.44 4.40
CA LYS A 45 8.49 9.99 4.44
C LYS A 45 7.76 9.52 3.19
N PHE A 46 8.32 8.50 2.59
CA PHE A 46 7.75 7.76 1.46
C PHE A 46 7.52 6.30 1.85
N CYS A 47 6.56 5.64 1.20
CA CYS A 47 6.44 4.19 1.28
C CYS A 47 7.70 3.52 0.72
N GLN A 48 7.88 2.25 1.03
CA GLN A 48 8.92 1.45 0.42
C GLN A 48 8.57 1.17 -1.05
N VAL A 49 9.57 0.83 -1.87
CA VAL A 49 9.35 0.37 -3.25
C VAL A 49 8.51 -0.89 -3.22
N PHE A 50 8.93 -1.86 -2.41
CA PHE A 50 8.19 -3.08 -2.17
C PHE A 50 7.25 -2.90 -0.97
N ARG A 51 5.95 -3.11 -1.19
CA ARG A 51 4.94 -3.03 -0.14
C ARG A 51 5.25 -3.96 1.04
N GLU A 52 5.87 -5.09 0.76
CA GLU A 52 6.30 -6.07 1.76
C GLU A 52 7.33 -5.52 2.76
N ASP A 53 7.99 -4.41 2.45
CA ASP A 53 8.95 -3.74 3.31
C ASP A 53 8.36 -2.61 4.16
N ASP A 54 7.11 -2.21 3.89
CA ASP A 54 6.45 -1.23 4.73
C ASP A 54 6.23 -1.77 6.16
N ARG A 55 6.58 -0.96 7.16
CA ARG A 55 6.56 -1.35 8.57
C ARG A 55 5.27 -2.07 9.00
N THR A 56 4.13 -1.53 8.60
CA THR A 56 2.82 -2.10 8.98
C THR A 56 2.57 -3.41 8.24
N THR A 57 3.00 -3.53 6.99
CA THR A 57 2.86 -4.75 6.20
C THR A 57 3.81 -5.84 6.71
N ARG A 58 5.05 -5.51 7.06
CA ARG A 58 5.98 -6.47 7.70
C ARG A 58 5.40 -7.05 8.98
N TRP A 59 4.87 -6.19 9.85
CA TRP A 59 4.23 -6.64 11.08
C TRP A 59 3.03 -7.56 10.79
N PHE A 60 2.14 -7.15 9.88
CA PHE A 60 0.98 -7.94 9.46
C PHE A 60 1.40 -9.29 8.86
N LYS A 61 2.41 -9.29 7.99
CA LYS A 61 3.00 -10.50 7.42
C LYS A 61 3.44 -11.46 8.51
N GLU A 62 4.29 -10.98 9.41
CA GLU A 62 4.91 -11.81 10.45
C GLU A 62 3.89 -12.39 11.43
N HIS A 63 2.93 -11.57 11.89
CA HIS A 63 2.07 -11.91 13.01
C HIS A 63 0.69 -12.48 12.60
N ILE A 64 0.23 -12.19 11.39
CA ILE A 64 -1.10 -12.59 10.94
C ILE A 64 -1.04 -13.42 9.66
N ARG A 65 -0.47 -12.86 8.58
CA ARG A 65 -0.54 -13.48 7.26
C ARG A 65 0.21 -14.80 7.17
N GLU A 66 1.49 -14.83 7.54
CA GLU A 66 2.29 -16.06 7.43
C GLU A 66 1.81 -17.18 8.36
N PRO A 67 1.45 -16.92 9.64
CA PRO A 67 0.84 -17.95 10.50
C PRO A 67 -0.47 -18.54 9.97
N LEU A 68 -1.20 -17.78 9.17
CA LEU A 68 -2.49 -18.17 8.61
C LEU A 68 -2.46 -18.43 7.10
N ARG A 69 -1.29 -18.33 6.44
CA ARG A 69 -1.12 -18.31 4.98
C ARG A 69 -1.91 -19.40 4.24
N ASN A 70 -1.94 -20.59 4.80
CA ASN A 70 -2.58 -21.78 4.22
C ASN A 70 -3.86 -22.18 4.96
N LYS A 71 -4.47 -21.24 5.72
CA LYS A 71 -5.68 -21.49 6.50
C LYS A 71 -6.83 -20.58 6.04
N PRO A 72 -8.08 -21.02 6.10
CA PRO A 72 -9.24 -20.25 5.68
C PRO A 72 -9.40 -18.92 6.44
N GLU A 73 -8.91 -18.86 7.67
CA GLU A 73 -8.98 -17.69 8.54
C GLU A 73 -8.18 -16.48 7.98
N VAL A 74 -7.20 -16.72 7.10
CA VAL A 74 -6.35 -15.65 6.54
C VAL A 74 -7.18 -14.59 5.80
N LEU A 75 -8.29 -14.99 5.17
CA LEU A 75 -9.17 -14.06 4.47
C LEU A 75 -9.70 -12.98 5.42
N MET A 76 -10.37 -13.42 6.49
CA MET A 76 -10.98 -12.48 7.43
C MET A 76 -9.98 -11.79 8.33
N ALA A 77 -8.89 -12.45 8.71
CA ALA A 77 -7.81 -11.84 9.46
C ALA A 77 -7.18 -10.66 8.68
N THR A 78 -7.03 -10.81 7.35
CA THR A 78 -6.58 -9.74 6.47
C THR A 78 -7.58 -8.58 6.44
N VAL A 79 -8.87 -8.87 6.25
CA VAL A 79 -9.93 -7.86 6.25
C VAL A 79 -9.95 -7.09 7.58
N ILE A 80 -9.99 -7.81 8.70
CA ILE A 80 -10.07 -7.23 10.04
C ILE A 80 -8.88 -6.31 10.29
N PHE A 81 -7.66 -6.79 10.05
CA PHE A 81 -6.47 -5.98 10.27
C PHE A 81 -6.44 -4.74 9.38
N ARG A 82 -6.73 -4.88 8.07
CA ARG A 82 -6.62 -3.75 7.12
C ARG A 82 -7.67 -2.66 7.33
N PHE A 83 -8.81 -2.97 7.93
CA PHE A 83 -9.76 -1.94 8.30
C PHE A 83 -9.26 -1.03 9.43
N PHE A 84 -8.39 -1.49 10.29
CA PHE A 84 -7.69 -0.68 11.31
C PHE A 84 -6.33 -0.20 10.82
N ASN A 85 -5.57 -1.06 10.19
CA ASN A 85 -4.23 -0.86 9.62
C ASN A 85 -3.27 -0.16 10.58
N LEU A 86 -3.26 -0.57 11.83
CA LEU A 86 -2.41 -0.05 12.90
C LEU A 86 -1.84 -1.21 13.73
N ILE A 87 -0.52 -1.19 13.96
CA ILE A 87 0.19 -2.27 14.66
C ILE A 87 -0.34 -2.46 16.07
N GLU A 88 -0.53 -1.37 16.80
CA GLU A 88 -1.03 -1.39 18.18
C GLU A 88 -2.42 -2.05 18.25
N THR A 89 -3.30 -1.73 17.33
CA THR A 89 -4.59 -2.41 17.21
C THR A 89 -4.43 -3.87 16.78
N GLY A 90 -3.46 -4.16 15.93
CA GLY A 90 -3.11 -5.53 15.57
C GLY A 90 -2.76 -6.39 16.78
N HIS A 91 -1.95 -5.89 17.71
CA HIS A 91 -1.66 -6.59 18.97
C HIS A 91 -2.95 -6.86 19.78
N THR A 92 -3.80 -5.86 19.94
CA THR A 92 -5.09 -6.06 20.64
C THR A 92 -5.97 -7.13 19.97
N LEU A 93 -6.01 -7.15 18.62
CA LEU A 93 -6.77 -8.17 17.89
C LEU A 93 -6.19 -9.58 18.13
N LEU A 94 -4.87 -9.72 18.21
CA LEU A 94 -4.21 -10.98 18.51
C LEU A 94 -4.44 -11.41 19.96
N ASP A 95 -4.22 -10.53 20.93
CA ASP A 95 -4.33 -10.80 22.37
C ASP A 95 -5.73 -11.30 22.77
N HIS A 96 -6.74 -10.84 22.03
CA HIS A 96 -8.13 -11.22 22.26
C HIS A 96 -8.69 -12.21 21.24
N ASN A 97 -7.85 -12.76 20.36
CA ASN A 97 -8.21 -13.70 19.29
C ASN A 97 -9.23 -13.15 18.27
N LEU A 98 -9.41 -11.83 18.22
CA LEU A 98 -10.43 -11.15 17.41
C LEU A 98 -10.13 -11.18 15.90
N HIS A 99 -8.92 -11.49 15.52
CA HIS A 99 -8.51 -11.60 14.11
C HIS A 99 -9.05 -12.87 13.43
N ILE A 100 -9.42 -13.90 14.19
CA ILE A 100 -9.98 -15.17 13.68
C ILE A 100 -11.34 -15.52 14.29
N GLU A 101 -11.68 -14.96 15.44
CA GLU A 101 -12.96 -15.13 16.14
C GLU A 101 -13.58 -13.74 16.38
N TRP A 102 -14.22 -13.19 15.36
CA TRP A 102 -14.71 -11.82 15.41
C TRP A 102 -15.90 -11.68 16.36
N ASP A 103 -15.73 -10.88 17.40
CA ASP A 103 -16.79 -10.37 18.27
C ASP A 103 -16.79 -8.84 18.19
N ARG A 104 -17.86 -8.27 17.60
CA ARG A 104 -18.00 -6.84 17.39
C ARG A 104 -17.98 -6.04 18.69
N LEU A 105 -18.66 -6.49 19.72
CA LEU A 105 -18.80 -5.73 20.97
C LEU A 105 -17.47 -5.73 21.72
N LYS A 106 -16.84 -6.89 21.82
CA LYS A 106 -15.52 -7.04 22.43
C LYS A 106 -14.46 -6.24 21.67
N ALA A 107 -14.50 -6.26 20.34
CA ALA A 107 -13.58 -5.46 19.52
C ALA A 107 -13.72 -3.96 19.78
N ILE A 108 -14.95 -3.43 19.85
CA ILE A 108 -15.20 -2.03 20.17
C ILE A 108 -14.68 -1.69 21.57
N GLU A 109 -14.96 -2.51 22.56
CA GLU A 109 -14.51 -2.31 23.93
C GLU A 109 -12.98 -2.26 24.02
N GLU A 110 -12.29 -3.29 23.51
CA GLU A 110 -10.85 -3.41 23.66
C GLU A 110 -10.09 -2.36 22.83
N VAL A 111 -10.54 -2.10 21.61
CA VAL A 111 -9.91 -1.10 20.74
C VAL A 111 -10.06 0.32 21.29
N LYS A 112 -11.21 0.66 21.91
CA LYS A 112 -11.42 1.98 22.52
C LYS A 112 -10.54 2.27 23.75
N LYS A 113 -9.93 1.27 24.35
CA LYS A 113 -8.97 1.46 25.45
C LYS A 113 -7.66 2.11 24.98
N GLN A 114 -7.40 2.10 23.68
CA GLN A 114 -6.19 2.65 23.11
C GLN A 114 -6.32 4.15 22.79
N PRO A 115 -5.24 4.95 22.92
CA PRO A 115 -5.26 6.36 22.57
C PRO A 115 -5.33 6.58 21.06
N LYS A 116 -4.86 5.61 20.27
CA LYS A 116 -4.92 5.58 18.81
C LYS A 116 -5.22 4.16 18.36
N TRP A 117 -6.16 3.97 17.48
CA TRP A 117 -6.70 2.67 17.08
C TRP A 117 -6.87 2.47 15.57
N ILE A 118 -6.64 3.49 14.76
CA ILE A 118 -6.64 3.41 13.30
C ILE A 118 -5.52 4.26 12.73
N THR A 119 -4.95 3.81 11.62
CA THR A 119 -4.00 4.62 10.86
C THR A 119 -4.65 5.86 10.26
N GLY A 120 -3.89 6.96 10.14
CA GLY A 120 -4.29 8.12 9.35
C GLY A 120 -4.08 7.96 7.84
N ALA A 121 -3.41 6.89 7.42
CA ALA A 121 -3.07 6.65 6.01
C ALA A 121 -4.24 6.06 5.20
N TYR A 122 -5.05 5.20 5.82
CA TYR A 122 -6.20 4.55 5.17
C TYR A 122 -7.49 5.29 5.51
N ILE A 123 -8.19 5.74 4.47
CA ILE A 123 -9.52 6.36 4.63
C ILE A 123 -10.58 5.28 4.43
N VAL A 124 -10.95 4.61 5.52
CA VAL A 124 -12.06 3.67 5.53
C VAL A 124 -13.38 4.45 5.71
N LYS A 125 -14.30 4.33 4.77
CA LYS A 125 -15.67 4.84 4.94
C LYS A 125 -16.41 3.99 5.97
N THR A 126 -17.26 4.63 6.77
CA THR A 126 -18.05 3.97 7.82
C THR A 126 -19.48 4.50 7.78
N PRO A 127 -20.46 3.78 8.33
CA PRO A 127 -21.84 4.26 8.44
C PRO A 127 -21.94 5.63 9.09
N ASN A 128 -22.86 6.46 8.60
CA ASN A 128 -23.13 7.76 9.18
C ASN A 128 -23.67 7.62 10.61
N ARG A 129 -23.42 8.63 11.45
CA ARG A 129 -23.89 8.72 12.84
C ARG A 129 -23.30 7.70 13.83
N MET A 130 -22.26 6.98 13.44
CA MET A 130 -21.46 6.14 14.34
C MET A 130 -20.11 6.79 14.62
N ASP A 131 -19.59 6.60 15.82
CA ASP A 131 -18.16 6.88 16.05
C ASP A 131 -17.31 5.95 15.19
N LYS A 132 -16.09 6.34 14.91
CA LYS A 132 -15.27 5.68 13.91
C LYS A 132 -14.93 4.23 14.25
N VAL A 133 -14.67 3.91 15.54
CA VAL A 133 -14.39 2.52 15.98
C VAL A 133 -15.61 1.64 15.76
N THR A 134 -16.76 2.10 16.26
CA THR A 134 -18.03 1.40 16.08
C THR A 134 -18.35 1.20 14.61
N GLY A 135 -18.15 2.24 13.79
CA GLY A 135 -18.39 2.15 12.35
C GLY A 135 -17.47 1.19 11.62
N VAL A 136 -16.18 1.12 12.00
CA VAL A 136 -15.24 0.14 11.44
C VAL A 136 -15.64 -1.29 11.85
N ALA A 137 -15.97 -1.49 13.13
CA ALA A 137 -16.41 -2.79 13.62
C ALA A 137 -17.71 -3.27 12.92
N GLU A 138 -18.62 -2.35 12.61
CA GLU A 138 -19.84 -2.64 11.84
C GLU A 138 -19.51 -3.07 10.41
N CYS A 139 -18.62 -2.35 9.71
CA CYS A 139 -18.16 -2.72 8.37
C CYS A 139 -17.56 -4.13 8.34
N ILE A 140 -16.71 -4.45 9.31
CA ILE A 140 -16.11 -5.79 9.44
C ILE A 140 -17.20 -6.85 9.67
N THR A 141 -18.18 -6.56 10.54
CA THR A 141 -19.25 -7.50 10.85
C THR A 141 -20.10 -7.83 9.63
N HIS A 142 -20.39 -6.86 8.76
CA HIS A 142 -21.09 -7.12 7.49
C HIS A 142 -20.35 -8.11 6.59
N ILE A 143 -19.03 -8.05 6.56
CA ILE A 143 -18.22 -8.98 5.76
C ILE A 143 -18.11 -10.33 6.49
N TRP A 144 -17.97 -10.30 7.82
CA TRP A 144 -17.79 -11.49 8.64
C TRP A 144 -18.96 -12.47 8.53
N VAL A 145 -20.20 -11.98 8.48
CA VAL A 145 -21.37 -12.85 8.35
C VAL A 145 -21.42 -13.60 7.03
N GLU A 146 -20.74 -13.07 6.01
CA GLU A 146 -20.64 -13.66 4.66
C GLU A 146 -19.35 -14.46 4.45
N ARG A 147 -18.48 -14.59 5.46
CA ARG A 147 -17.11 -15.11 5.32
C ARG A 147 -17.02 -16.48 4.63
N GLU A 148 -17.94 -17.40 4.93
CA GLU A 148 -17.92 -18.75 4.35
C GLU A 148 -18.23 -18.72 2.86
N ARG A 149 -19.20 -17.87 2.47
CA ARG A 149 -19.54 -17.64 1.07
C ARG A 149 -18.37 -16.98 0.33
N ILE A 150 -17.79 -15.93 0.93
CA ILE A 150 -16.65 -15.23 0.35
C ILE A 150 -15.47 -16.19 0.15
N LEU A 151 -15.18 -17.02 1.14
CA LEU A 151 -14.08 -17.99 1.08
C LEU A 151 -14.33 -19.03 -0.04
N LYS A 152 -15.57 -19.53 -0.17
CA LYS A 152 -15.95 -20.43 -1.23
C LYS A 152 -15.79 -19.77 -2.61
N ASP A 153 -16.22 -18.51 -2.75
CA ASP A 153 -16.11 -17.80 -4.02
C ASP A 153 -14.65 -17.54 -4.39
N PHE A 154 -13.80 -17.20 -3.38
CA PHE A 154 -12.36 -16.98 -3.58
C PHE A 154 -11.63 -18.22 -4.13
N SER A 155 -12.08 -19.43 -3.81
CA SER A 155 -11.48 -20.66 -4.35
C SER A 155 -11.62 -20.80 -5.87
N HIS A 156 -12.44 -19.99 -6.51
CA HIS A 156 -12.68 -20.00 -7.95
C HIS A 156 -11.95 -18.88 -8.70
N PHE A 157 -11.41 -17.87 -8.00
CA PHE A 157 -10.71 -16.78 -8.66
C PHE A 157 -9.32 -17.20 -9.13
N LYS A 158 -9.03 -16.85 -10.38
CA LYS A 158 -7.73 -17.06 -11.01
C LYS A 158 -6.96 -15.78 -11.20
N SER A 159 -7.57 -14.62 -10.88
CA SER A 159 -6.97 -13.32 -11.06
C SER A 159 -7.20 -12.41 -9.86
N LEU A 160 -6.27 -11.49 -9.62
CA LEU A 160 -6.43 -10.42 -8.63
C LEU A 160 -7.58 -9.49 -9.00
N SER A 161 -7.75 -9.22 -10.29
CA SER A 161 -8.81 -8.36 -10.82
C SER A 161 -10.20 -8.91 -10.54
N ASP A 162 -10.42 -10.23 -10.67
CA ASP A 162 -11.71 -10.85 -10.34
C ASP A 162 -12.01 -10.77 -8.84
N ALA A 163 -11.04 -11.10 -8.01
CA ALA A 163 -11.16 -10.99 -6.55
C ALA A 163 -11.42 -9.53 -6.12
N TRP A 164 -10.74 -8.57 -6.74
CA TRP A 164 -10.95 -7.14 -6.51
C TRP A 164 -12.38 -6.71 -6.86
N ASN A 165 -12.84 -7.06 -8.05
CA ASN A 165 -14.22 -6.78 -8.50
C ASN A 165 -15.28 -7.40 -7.58
N TYR A 166 -15.02 -8.61 -7.11
CA TYR A 166 -15.91 -9.30 -6.19
C TYR A 166 -16.05 -8.56 -4.87
N LEU A 167 -14.94 -8.13 -4.28
CA LEU A 167 -14.93 -7.41 -3.00
C LEU A 167 -15.64 -6.05 -3.06
N LEU A 168 -15.70 -5.40 -4.22
CA LEU A 168 -16.43 -4.15 -4.40
C LEU A 168 -17.96 -4.27 -4.16
N ARG A 169 -18.49 -5.49 -4.10
CA ARG A 169 -19.92 -5.74 -3.82
C ARG A 169 -20.27 -5.52 -2.35
N PHE A 170 -19.28 -5.55 -1.47
CA PHE A 170 -19.49 -5.41 -0.03
C PHE A 170 -19.56 -3.95 0.39
N PRO A 171 -20.51 -3.59 1.28
CA PRO A 171 -20.58 -2.24 1.80
C PRO A 171 -19.26 -1.77 2.37
N TYR A 172 -18.91 -0.53 2.09
CA TYR A 172 -17.71 0.16 2.61
C TYR A 172 -16.36 -0.38 2.09
N ILE A 173 -16.35 -1.39 1.23
CA ILE A 173 -15.17 -1.77 0.46
C ILE A 173 -15.18 -0.99 -0.87
N GLY A 174 -14.37 0.07 -0.90
CA GLY A 174 -14.13 0.83 -2.13
C GLY A 174 -12.93 0.28 -2.91
N PRO A 175 -12.64 0.82 -4.11
CA PRO A 175 -11.56 0.34 -4.97
C PRO A 175 -10.20 0.26 -4.28
N PHE A 176 -9.88 1.24 -3.43
CA PHE A 176 -8.63 1.26 -2.67
C PHE A 176 -8.57 0.12 -1.64
N VAL A 177 -9.59 -0.02 -0.78
CA VAL A 177 -9.61 -1.07 0.26
C VAL A 177 -9.59 -2.45 -0.39
N SER A 178 -10.39 -2.67 -1.43
CA SER A 178 -10.39 -3.92 -2.17
C SER A 178 -9.00 -4.26 -2.73
N TYR A 179 -8.30 -3.25 -3.29
CA TYR A 179 -6.96 -3.45 -3.85
C TYR A 179 -5.93 -3.78 -2.77
N GLU A 180 -5.98 -3.11 -1.63
CA GLU A 180 -5.11 -3.43 -0.49
C GLU A 180 -5.32 -4.86 0.01
N LEU A 181 -6.58 -5.33 0.06
CA LEU A 181 -6.91 -6.70 0.47
C LEU A 181 -6.37 -7.75 -0.51
N VAL A 182 -6.61 -7.59 -1.81
CA VAL A 182 -6.11 -8.56 -2.80
C VAL A 182 -4.60 -8.55 -2.91
N SER A 183 -3.95 -7.40 -2.70
CA SER A 183 -2.49 -7.28 -2.65
C SER A 183 -1.87 -8.08 -1.50
N ASP A 184 -2.56 -8.20 -0.37
CA ASP A 184 -2.12 -9.04 0.75
C ASP A 184 -2.43 -10.52 0.51
N LEU A 185 -3.65 -10.82 0.04
CA LEU A 185 -4.10 -12.18 -0.23
C LEU A 185 -3.34 -12.84 -1.40
N ARG A 186 -2.72 -12.02 -2.27
CA ARG A 186 -1.76 -12.44 -3.30
C ARG A 186 -0.65 -13.34 -2.75
N HIS A 187 -0.27 -13.15 -1.49
CA HIS A 187 0.79 -13.91 -0.84
C HIS A 187 0.28 -15.11 -0.03
N THR A 188 -0.98 -15.51 -0.23
CA THR A 188 -1.63 -16.63 0.45
C THR A 188 -2.15 -17.65 -0.56
N TYR A 189 -2.50 -18.84 -0.08
CA TYR A 189 -3.05 -19.91 -0.94
C TYR A 189 -4.29 -19.48 -1.76
N LEU A 190 -4.94 -18.38 -1.36
CA LEU A 190 -6.15 -17.88 -2.03
C LEU A 190 -5.85 -17.27 -3.41
N LEU A 191 -4.73 -16.55 -3.54
CA LEU A 191 -4.41 -15.79 -4.76
C LEU A 191 -2.92 -15.87 -5.15
N GLU A 192 -2.11 -16.72 -4.52
CA GLU A 192 -0.67 -16.83 -4.83
C GLU A 192 -0.38 -17.28 -6.28
N ASN A 193 -1.34 -17.94 -6.91
CA ASN A 193 -1.26 -18.41 -8.29
C ASN A 193 -2.12 -17.56 -9.26
N ALA A 194 -2.47 -16.32 -8.90
CA ALA A 194 -3.23 -15.46 -9.78
C ALA A 194 -2.46 -15.16 -11.08
N GLU A 195 -3.16 -15.25 -12.22
CA GLU A 195 -2.56 -15.17 -13.56
C GLU A 195 -2.13 -13.74 -13.93
N ASP A 196 -2.68 -12.74 -13.22
CA ASP A 196 -2.52 -11.31 -13.53
C ASP A 196 -1.60 -10.54 -12.58
N ILE A 197 -0.79 -11.21 -11.78
CA ILE A 197 0.14 -10.60 -10.81
C ILE A 197 1.08 -9.59 -11.47
N CYS A 198 1.60 -9.91 -12.64
CA CYS A 198 2.51 -9.07 -13.42
C CYS A 198 1.80 -8.27 -14.54
N SER A 199 0.48 -8.30 -14.60
CA SER A 199 -0.26 -7.66 -15.68
C SER A 199 -1.45 -6.80 -15.22
N TRP A 200 -1.80 -6.81 -13.92
CA TRP A 200 -2.90 -6.03 -13.41
C TRP A 200 -2.59 -5.33 -12.09
N ALA A 201 -3.01 -4.07 -11.99
CA ALA A 201 -3.09 -3.30 -10.76
C ALA A 201 -4.23 -2.29 -10.85
N ASN A 202 -4.81 -1.94 -9.69
CA ASN A 202 -5.84 -0.90 -9.64
C ASN A 202 -5.20 0.48 -9.49
N ALA A 203 -5.15 1.25 -10.58
CA ALA A 203 -4.60 2.60 -10.56
C ALA A 203 -5.40 3.51 -9.60
N GLY A 204 -4.81 3.82 -8.45
CA GLY A 204 -5.34 4.84 -7.56
C GLY A 204 -5.09 6.27 -8.10
N PRO A 205 -5.71 7.30 -7.48
CA PRO A 205 -5.52 8.70 -7.93
C PRO A 205 -4.07 9.16 -7.94
N GLY A 206 -3.22 8.63 -7.05
CA GLY A 206 -1.79 8.90 -7.01
C GLY A 206 -1.07 8.31 -8.22
N ALA A 207 -1.33 7.04 -8.52
CA ALA A 207 -0.76 6.35 -9.68
C ALA A 207 -1.20 6.99 -11.00
N MET A 208 -2.48 7.39 -11.13
CA MET A 208 -2.97 8.13 -12.29
C MET A 208 -2.19 9.44 -12.51
N ARG A 209 -1.93 10.22 -11.44
CA ARG A 209 -1.11 11.43 -11.53
C ARG A 209 0.35 11.11 -11.89
N GLY A 210 0.91 10.04 -11.34
CA GLY A 210 2.23 9.54 -11.71
C GLY A 210 2.33 9.26 -13.22
N LEU A 211 1.36 8.53 -13.78
CA LEU A 211 1.27 8.27 -15.22
C LEU A 211 1.10 9.57 -16.03
N ASN A 212 0.28 10.51 -15.54
CA ASN A 212 0.12 11.81 -16.20
C ASN A 212 1.45 12.59 -16.27
N ARG A 213 2.29 12.50 -15.22
CA ARG A 213 3.65 13.09 -15.27
C ARG A 213 4.51 12.41 -16.32
N LEU A 214 4.55 11.08 -16.29
CA LEU A 214 5.35 10.31 -17.25
C LEU A 214 4.97 10.55 -18.71
N THR A 215 3.71 10.90 -18.96
CA THR A 215 3.17 11.12 -20.31
C THR A 215 2.97 12.60 -20.69
N GLY A 216 3.25 13.54 -19.77
CA GLY A 216 3.07 14.98 -20.00
C GLY A 216 1.61 15.44 -20.06
N ARG A 217 0.68 14.65 -19.56
CA ARG A 217 -0.74 15.03 -19.49
C ARG A 217 -1.02 15.97 -18.30
N PRO A 218 -2.14 16.73 -18.35
CA PRO A 218 -2.60 17.47 -17.19
C PRO A 218 -2.78 16.54 -15.98
N LEU A 219 -2.31 16.95 -14.79
CA LEU A 219 -2.31 16.12 -13.58
C LEU A 219 -3.71 15.70 -13.11
N GLU A 220 -4.72 16.51 -13.44
CA GLU A 220 -6.13 16.30 -13.11
C GLU A 220 -6.83 15.33 -14.06
N PHE A 221 -6.16 14.87 -15.10
CA PHE A 221 -6.75 13.91 -16.03
C PHE A 221 -7.02 12.59 -15.31
N CYS A 222 -8.31 12.19 -15.23
CA CYS A 222 -8.76 11.02 -14.46
C CYS A 222 -9.99 10.35 -15.09
N ARG A 223 -10.02 10.18 -16.40
CA ARG A 223 -11.15 9.54 -17.10
C ARG A 223 -11.26 8.06 -16.70
N ARG A 224 -12.44 7.62 -16.25
CA ARG A 224 -12.70 6.22 -15.87
C ARG A 224 -12.56 5.23 -17.03
N SER A 225 -12.90 5.68 -18.25
CA SER A 225 -12.79 4.87 -19.47
C SER A 225 -11.38 4.83 -20.06
N TRP A 226 -10.40 5.44 -19.40
CA TRP A 226 -9.01 5.42 -19.86
C TRP A 226 -8.36 4.10 -19.44
N ASP A 227 -7.51 3.58 -20.32
CA ASP A 227 -6.78 2.33 -20.07
C ASP A 227 -5.54 2.57 -19.18
N TRP A 228 -5.78 2.87 -17.90
CA TRP A 228 -4.74 3.06 -16.91
C TRP A 228 -3.89 1.80 -16.71
N ASN A 229 -4.52 0.63 -16.79
CA ASN A 229 -3.82 -0.63 -16.61
C ASN A 229 -2.87 -0.92 -17.78
N GLY A 230 -3.29 -0.67 -19.02
CA GLY A 230 -2.43 -0.81 -20.18
C GLY A 230 -1.22 0.13 -20.14
N GLU A 231 -1.37 1.35 -19.61
CA GLU A 231 -0.22 2.26 -19.41
C GLU A 231 0.73 1.75 -18.31
N MET A 232 0.20 1.22 -17.21
CA MET A 232 1.03 0.59 -16.17
C MET A 232 1.75 -0.65 -16.69
N GLN A 233 1.10 -1.47 -17.52
CA GLN A 233 1.73 -2.61 -18.19
C GLN A 233 2.88 -2.16 -19.11
N ALA A 234 2.67 -1.07 -19.86
CA ALA A 234 3.73 -0.50 -20.72
C ALA A 234 4.93 -0.03 -19.88
N LEU A 235 4.68 0.59 -18.72
CA LEU A 235 5.73 1.00 -17.80
C LEU A 235 6.41 -0.22 -17.14
N TYR A 236 5.65 -1.23 -16.73
CA TYR A 236 6.18 -2.47 -16.19
C TYR A 236 7.14 -3.14 -17.19
N LYS A 237 6.70 -3.29 -18.45
CA LYS A 237 7.54 -3.82 -19.51
C LYS A 237 8.81 -2.99 -19.67
N TRP A 238 8.68 -1.67 -19.73
CA TRP A 238 9.84 -0.79 -19.83
C TRP A 238 10.81 -0.98 -18.66
N CYS A 239 10.31 -1.06 -17.42
CA CYS A 239 11.15 -1.30 -16.23
C CYS A 239 11.86 -2.64 -16.31
N THR A 240 11.17 -3.72 -16.70
CA THR A 240 11.78 -5.06 -16.82
C THR A 240 12.85 -5.17 -17.91
N GLU A 241 12.79 -4.30 -18.92
CA GLU A 241 13.77 -4.27 -20.01
C GLU A 241 14.96 -3.33 -19.73
N ASN A 242 14.82 -2.35 -18.82
CA ASN A 242 15.79 -1.26 -18.67
C ASN A 242 16.36 -1.10 -17.25
N ILE A 243 15.76 -1.72 -16.24
CA ILE A 243 16.26 -1.72 -14.85
C ILE A 243 16.88 -3.08 -14.55
N ASP A 244 18.03 -3.10 -13.89
CA ASP A 244 18.57 -4.35 -13.34
C ASP A 244 17.74 -4.78 -12.12
N LEU A 245 16.69 -5.56 -12.37
CA LEU A 245 15.81 -6.07 -11.33
C LEU A 245 16.49 -7.13 -10.42
N SER A 246 17.65 -7.68 -10.82
CA SER A 246 18.38 -8.63 -10.00
C SER A 246 18.99 -8.02 -8.74
N GLN A 247 19.11 -6.69 -8.71
CA GLN A 247 19.52 -5.94 -7.52
C GLN A 247 18.48 -5.98 -6.39
N PHE A 248 17.24 -6.35 -6.68
CA PHE A 248 16.16 -6.42 -5.69
C PHE A 248 16.04 -7.85 -5.12
N ASP A 249 15.80 -7.95 -3.83
CA ASP A 249 15.63 -9.24 -3.12
C ASP A 249 14.20 -9.79 -3.21
N LYS A 250 13.31 -9.07 -3.90
CA LYS A 250 11.89 -9.40 -4.07
C LYS A 250 11.47 -9.30 -5.53
N PRO A 251 10.46 -10.07 -5.94
CA PRO A 251 9.91 -9.96 -7.28
C PRO A 251 9.31 -8.57 -7.50
N PHE A 252 9.63 -7.96 -8.63
CA PHE A 252 9.05 -6.70 -9.07
C PHE A 252 7.79 -7.01 -9.88
N GLU A 253 6.63 -6.63 -9.35
CA GLU A 253 5.31 -6.97 -9.88
C GLU A 253 4.54 -5.69 -10.26
N MET A 254 3.30 -5.83 -10.74
CA MET A 254 2.46 -4.66 -11.08
C MET A 254 2.09 -3.83 -9.84
N ARG A 255 2.12 -4.41 -8.65
CA ARG A 255 1.91 -3.69 -7.39
C ARG A 255 2.98 -2.64 -7.14
N GLU A 256 4.24 -2.94 -7.46
CA GLU A 256 5.38 -2.02 -7.31
C GLU A 256 5.29 -0.88 -8.32
N ILE A 257 4.77 -1.13 -9.53
CA ILE A 257 4.47 -0.07 -10.50
C ILE A 257 3.41 0.89 -9.97
N GLU A 258 2.27 0.37 -9.47
CA GLU A 258 1.17 1.20 -8.95
C GLU A 258 1.63 2.02 -7.73
N GLY A 259 2.25 1.36 -6.77
CA GLY A 259 2.78 2.00 -5.57
C GLY A 259 3.88 3.02 -5.88
N GLY A 260 4.81 2.64 -6.74
CA GLY A 260 5.90 3.50 -7.22
C GLY A 260 5.37 4.77 -7.91
N LEU A 261 4.38 4.64 -8.78
CA LEU A 261 3.73 5.79 -9.44
C LEU A 261 3.06 6.75 -8.45
N CYS A 262 2.40 6.21 -7.42
CA CYS A 262 1.76 7.00 -6.37
C CYS A 262 2.80 7.82 -5.58
N GLU A 263 3.89 7.19 -5.17
CA GLU A 263 4.96 7.84 -4.41
C GLU A 263 5.82 8.76 -5.28
N PHE A 264 6.03 8.42 -6.54
CA PHE A 264 6.68 9.29 -7.53
C PHE A 264 5.89 10.60 -7.77
N ASP A 265 4.54 10.54 -7.88
CA ASP A 265 3.74 11.76 -7.91
C ASP A 265 3.97 12.61 -6.67
N LYS A 266 4.04 11.98 -5.50
CA LYS A 266 4.30 12.66 -4.23
C LYS A 266 5.69 13.30 -4.18
N TYR A 267 6.72 12.61 -4.65
CA TYR A 267 8.07 13.13 -4.79
C TYR A 267 8.12 14.33 -5.76
N SER A 268 7.54 14.14 -6.94
CA SER A 268 7.52 15.16 -7.99
C SER A 268 6.73 16.42 -7.59
N ARG A 269 5.65 16.29 -6.81
CA ARG A 269 4.93 17.45 -6.26
C ARG A 269 5.82 18.34 -5.39
N ILE A 270 6.65 17.71 -4.57
CA ILE A 270 7.59 18.44 -3.70
C ILE A 270 8.66 19.09 -4.57
N LEU A 271 9.25 18.34 -5.49
CA LEU A 271 10.30 18.80 -6.39
C LEU A 271 9.87 20.04 -7.19
N HIS A 272 8.63 20.07 -7.66
CA HIS A 272 8.07 21.16 -8.47
C HIS A 272 7.33 22.23 -7.64
N GLY A 273 7.38 22.21 -6.32
CA GLY A 273 6.67 23.16 -5.47
C GLY A 273 5.14 23.11 -5.57
N GLN A 274 4.58 21.99 -6.02
CA GLN A 274 3.14 21.78 -6.25
C GLN A 274 2.40 21.28 -4.98
N GLY A 275 3.03 21.37 -3.83
CA GLY A 275 2.49 20.97 -2.54
C GLY A 275 3.48 20.17 -1.70
N ARG A 276 3.10 19.92 -0.45
CA ARG A 276 3.92 19.16 0.50
C ARG A 276 3.18 17.90 0.96
N THR A 277 3.93 16.86 1.28
CA THR A 277 3.39 15.70 2.00
C THR A 277 3.24 16.05 3.48
N ARG A 278 2.27 15.42 4.15
CA ARG A 278 2.03 15.59 5.59
C ARG A 278 3.04 14.80 6.44
N SER A 279 3.65 13.78 5.88
CA SER A 279 4.54 12.88 6.60
C SER A 279 6.00 13.33 6.43
N VAL A 280 6.56 13.88 7.49
CA VAL A 280 7.97 14.26 7.60
C VAL A 280 8.69 13.35 8.59
N TYR A 281 10.02 13.23 8.45
CA TYR A 281 10.81 12.58 9.47
C TYR A 281 10.85 13.43 10.73
N ASP A 282 10.63 12.81 11.88
CA ASP A 282 10.83 13.44 13.18
C ASP A 282 12.18 13.01 13.73
N TYR A 283 13.17 13.84 13.49
CA TYR A 283 14.54 13.59 13.91
C TYR A 283 14.84 13.97 15.38
N SER A 284 13.85 14.49 16.12
CA SER A 284 14.01 14.75 17.55
C SER A 284 14.18 13.45 18.37
N LYS A 285 13.85 12.32 17.75
CA LYS A 285 13.89 10.97 18.33
C LYS A 285 14.98 10.08 17.72
N LYS A 286 16.23 10.49 17.72
CA LYS A 286 17.42 9.74 17.26
C LYS A 286 17.77 9.72 15.78
N ASP A 287 16.91 10.15 14.87
CA ASP A 287 17.12 9.98 13.41
C ASP A 287 17.30 11.34 12.71
N ARG A 288 18.04 12.30 13.26
CA ARG A 288 18.30 13.56 12.56
C ARG A 288 19.40 13.38 11.54
N PRO A 289 19.14 13.50 10.21
CA PRO A 289 20.21 13.80 9.28
C PRO A 289 20.77 15.18 9.61
N LEU A 290 22.07 15.32 9.48
CA LEU A 290 22.71 16.64 9.44
C LEU A 290 22.31 17.28 8.10
N ILE A 291 21.15 17.93 8.06
CA ILE A 291 20.74 18.74 6.92
C ILE A 291 21.50 20.06 7.06
N GLU A 292 22.57 20.20 6.33
CA GLU A 292 23.01 21.53 5.92
C GLU A 292 21.97 22.01 4.89
N TYR A 293 21.16 22.95 5.29
CA TYR A 293 20.25 23.65 4.41
C TYR A 293 21.09 24.34 3.32
N TYR A 294 21.17 23.75 2.15
CA TYR A 294 21.56 24.49 0.96
C TYR A 294 20.47 25.52 0.71
N GLY A 295 20.89 26.78 0.88
CA GLY A 295 20.03 27.93 1.00
C GLY A 295 18.98 28.04 -0.09
N LYS A 296 17.89 28.66 0.26
CA LYS A 296 16.92 29.26 -0.67
C LYS A 296 17.67 30.07 -1.70
N GLN A 297 17.67 29.64 -2.94
CA GLN A 297 17.77 30.52 -4.09
C GLN A 297 16.38 30.73 -4.68
#